data_8a4ee3c1df5dafe18e29bf5d8a5cc496
#
_entry.id   8a4ee3c1df5dafe18e29bf5d8a5cc496
#
_cell.length_a   1.000
_cell.length_b   1.000
_cell.length_c   1.000
_cell.angle_alpha   90.00
_cell.angle_beta   90.00
_cell.angle_gamma   90.00
#
_symmetry.space_group_name_H-M   'P 1'
#
loop_
_entity.id
_entity.type
_entity.pdbx_description
1 polymer ?
#
loop_
_entity_poly.entity_id
_entity_poly.type
_entity_poly.pdbx_seq_one_letter_code
_entity_poly.pdbx_strand_id
1 'polypeptide(L)' 'MKVELFGVLREAVGAAEVDVDLAGPAPIAEVLDALVSDYPGLEEHLPRVACAVGDDMRSRADLVSPTETLVLLPPVSGG' A
#
# COMPACT_ATOMS: atom_id res chain seq x y z
N MET A 1 2.99 -1.80 10.85
CA MET A 1 3.35 -0.84 9.77
C MET A 1 2.13 -0.05 9.36
N LYS A 2 2.26 1.26 9.27
CA LYS A 2 1.18 2.11 8.80
C LYS A 2 1.16 2.14 7.27
N VAL A 3 -0.03 2.04 6.68
CA VAL A 3 -0.21 2.18 5.24
C VAL A 3 -1.21 3.32 5.00
N GLU A 4 -0.79 4.31 4.24
CA GLU A 4 -1.66 5.44 3.89
C GLU A 4 -2.25 5.22 2.50
N LEU A 5 -3.53 5.54 2.38
CA LEU A 5 -4.33 5.30 1.17
C LEU A 5 -4.89 6.60 0.64
N PHE A 6 -4.93 6.72 -0.68
CA PHE A 6 -5.45 7.92 -1.34
C PHE A 6 -6.45 7.57 -2.43
N GLY A 7 -7.33 8.51 -2.74
CA GLY A 7 -8.27 8.39 -3.86
C GLY A 7 -9.15 7.16 -3.77
N VAL A 8 -9.23 6.43 -4.86
CA VAL A 8 -10.08 5.25 -4.97
C VAL A 8 -9.69 4.16 -3.98
N LEU A 9 -8.43 4.13 -3.55
CA LEU A 9 -7.98 3.13 -2.58
C LEU A 9 -8.60 3.38 -1.21
N ARG A 10 -8.74 4.64 -0.84
CA ARG A 10 -9.40 5.03 0.40
C ARG A 10 -10.86 4.60 0.37
N GLU A 11 -11.52 4.77 -0.77
CA GLU A 11 -12.91 4.37 -0.92
C GLU A 11 -13.05 2.85 -0.85
N ALA A 12 -12.14 2.11 -1.45
CA ALA A 12 -12.18 0.64 -1.45
C ALA A 12 -12.02 0.06 -0.04
N VAL A 13 -11.26 0.73 0.82
CA VAL A 13 -10.97 0.27 2.17
C VAL A 13 -11.92 0.88 3.20
N GLY A 14 -12.38 2.11 2.95
CA GLY A 14 -13.21 2.85 3.89
C GLY A 14 -12.41 3.59 4.96
N ALA A 15 -11.12 3.79 4.74
CA ALA A 15 -10.25 4.49 5.68
C ALA A 15 -9.08 5.14 4.95
N ALA A 16 -8.55 6.22 5.53
CA ALA A 16 -7.40 6.92 4.95
C ALA A 16 -6.09 6.22 5.27
N GLU A 17 -6.06 5.42 6.33
CA GLU A 17 -4.88 4.64 6.69
C GLU A 17 -5.28 3.38 7.43
N VAL A 18 -4.43 2.37 7.33
CA VAL A 18 -4.63 1.10 8.02
C VAL A 18 -3.30 0.62 8.54
N ASP A 19 -3.34 -0.33 9.48
CA ASP A 19 -2.14 -0.96 10.01
C ASP A 19 -2.02 -2.38 9.48
N VAL A 20 -0.78 -2.75 9.13
CA VAL A 20 -0.45 -4.12 8.74
C VAL A 20 0.60 -4.63 9.72
N ASP A 21 0.35 -5.80 10.29
CA ASP A 21 1.30 -6.40 11.23
C ASP A 21 2.49 -6.98 10.47
N LEU A 22 3.68 -6.46 10.79
CA LEU A 22 4.94 -6.99 10.29
C LEU A 22 5.83 -7.34 11.46
N ALA A 23 6.35 -8.56 11.46
CA ALA A 23 7.29 -8.99 12.50
C ALA A 23 8.69 -8.42 12.26
N GLY A 24 9.00 -8.05 11.03
CA GLY A 24 10.29 -7.48 10.63
C GLY A 24 10.22 -6.98 9.21
N PRO A 25 11.36 -6.57 8.61
CA PRO A 25 11.36 -6.09 7.24
C PRO A 25 10.79 -7.12 6.28
N ALA A 26 10.04 -6.66 5.29
CA ALA A 26 9.41 -7.53 4.29
C ALA A 26 9.31 -6.78 2.95
N PRO A 27 9.26 -7.51 1.83
CA PRO A 27 9.02 -6.87 0.54
C PRO A 27 7.66 -6.20 0.52
N ILE A 28 7.56 -5.08 -0.17
CA ILE A 28 6.28 -4.38 -0.32
C ILE A 28 5.21 -5.32 -0.88
N ALA A 29 5.57 -6.21 -1.79
CA ALA A 29 4.63 -7.18 -2.35
C ALA A 29 3.91 -7.98 -1.26
N GLU A 30 4.61 -8.37 -0.20
CA GLU A 30 3.99 -9.10 0.89
C GLU A 30 3.02 -8.24 1.70
N VAL A 31 3.35 -6.96 1.87
CA VAL A 31 2.46 -6.01 2.55
C VAL A 31 1.17 -5.86 1.74
N LEU A 32 1.29 -5.75 0.42
CA LEU A 32 0.13 -5.64 -0.46
C LEU A 32 -0.72 -6.91 -0.41
N ASP A 33 -0.11 -8.08 -0.36
CA ASP A 33 -0.86 -9.35 -0.24
C ASP A 33 -1.65 -9.39 1.06
N ALA A 34 -1.05 -8.92 2.16
CA ALA A 34 -1.74 -8.86 3.44
C ALA A 34 -2.92 -7.89 3.40
N LEU A 35 -2.75 -6.76 2.72
CA LEU A 35 -3.82 -5.79 2.56
C LEU A 35 -4.99 -6.36 1.76
N VAL A 36 -4.72 -7.07 0.68
CA VAL A 36 -5.76 -7.70 -0.14
C VAL A 36 -6.50 -8.76 0.65
N SER A 37 -5.80 -9.48 1.53
CA SER A 37 -6.42 -10.48 2.38
C SER A 37 -7.47 -9.84 3.28
N ASP A 38 -7.17 -8.66 3.83
CA ASP A 38 -8.10 -7.96 4.72
C ASP A 38 -9.12 -7.11 3.95
N TYR A 39 -8.72 -6.59 2.79
CA TYR A 39 -9.54 -5.70 1.98
C TYR A 39 -9.54 -6.15 0.52
N PRO A 40 -10.31 -7.20 0.19
CA PRO A 40 -10.28 -7.78 -1.17
C PRO A 40 -10.60 -6.79 -2.29
N GLY A 41 -11.32 -5.72 -1.98
CA GLY A 41 -11.63 -4.69 -2.98
C GLY A 41 -10.41 -3.95 -3.53
N LEU A 42 -9.26 -4.07 -2.86
CA LEU A 42 -8.03 -3.45 -3.35
C LEU A 42 -7.41 -4.20 -4.51
N GLU A 43 -7.70 -5.50 -4.66
CA GLU A 43 -7.00 -6.35 -5.62
C GLU A 43 -7.03 -5.79 -7.03
N GLU A 44 -8.17 -5.32 -7.47
CA GLU A 44 -8.33 -4.81 -8.84
C GLU A 44 -7.53 -3.54 -9.10
N HIS A 45 -7.18 -2.80 -8.05
CA HIS A 45 -6.44 -1.54 -8.19
C HIS A 45 -4.93 -1.72 -8.10
N LEU A 46 -4.47 -2.76 -7.40
CA LEU A 46 -3.04 -2.92 -7.09
C LEU A 46 -2.09 -2.93 -8.28
N PRO A 47 -2.43 -3.51 -9.44
CA PRO A 47 -1.51 -3.49 -10.57
C PRO A 47 -1.10 -2.09 -11.03
N ARG A 48 -1.92 -1.09 -10.73
CA ARG A 48 -1.70 0.29 -11.16
C ARG A 48 -1.26 1.21 -10.03
N VAL A 49 -1.11 0.67 -8.83
CA VAL A 49 -0.76 1.46 -7.66
C VAL A 49 0.75 1.69 -7.61
N ALA A 50 1.14 2.94 -7.34
CA ALA A 50 2.53 3.27 -7.05
C ALA A 50 2.74 3.21 -5.55
N CYS A 51 3.94 2.85 -5.13
CA CYS A 51 4.30 2.72 -3.73
C CYS A 51 5.41 3.69 -3.39
N ALA A 52 5.33 4.32 -2.23
CA ALA A 52 6.35 5.24 -1.75
C ALA A 52 6.57 5.08 -0.25
N VAL A 53 7.77 5.38 0.20
CA VAL A 53 8.11 5.48 1.62
C VAL A 53 8.76 6.83 1.79
N GLY A 54 8.15 7.70 2.59
CA GLY A 54 8.56 9.09 2.64
C GLY A 54 8.38 9.72 1.27
N ASP A 55 9.42 10.35 0.76
CA ASP A 55 9.40 10.98 -0.57
C ASP A 55 9.97 10.07 -1.65
N ASP A 56 10.34 8.84 -1.29
CA ASP A 56 11.00 7.92 -2.21
C ASP A 56 10.02 6.93 -2.82
N MET A 57 9.99 6.87 -4.15
CA MET A 57 9.23 5.83 -4.85
C MET A 57 9.93 4.50 -4.63
N ARG A 58 9.14 3.45 -4.46
CA ARG A 58 9.66 2.11 -4.18
C ARG A 58 9.05 1.09 -5.14
N SER A 59 9.82 0.05 -5.42
CA SER A 59 9.30 -1.08 -6.18
C SER A 59 8.72 -2.12 -5.21
N ARG A 60 7.93 -3.04 -5.73
CA ARG A 60 7.33 -4.08 -4.91
C ARG A 60 8.36 -5.07 -4.35
N ALA A 61 9.55 -5.11 -4.93
CA ALA A 61 10.66 -5.95 -4.45
C ALA A 61 11.43 -5.31 -3.31
N ASP A 62 11.27 -4.00 -3.10
CA ASP A 62 11.98 -3.29 -2.04
C ASP A 62 11.46 -3.69 -0.67
N LEU A 63 12.38 -3.76 0.29
CA LEU A 63 12.03 -4.07 1.67
C LEU A 63 11.53 -2.83 2.39
N VAL A 64 10.54 -3.02 3.24
CA VAL A 64 10.05 -1.97 4.16
C VAL A 64 10.11 -2.51 5.57
N SER A 65 10.38 -1.61 6.51
CA SER A 65 10.47 -1.95 7.92
C SER A 65 9.13 -1.66 8.62
N PRO A 66 8.83 -2.38 9.71
CA PRO A 66 7.58 -2.15 10.46
C PRO A 66 7.41 -0.72 10.97
N THR A 67 8.51 0.03 11.10
CA THR A 67 8.47 1.41 11.61
C THR A 67 8.26 2.45 10.51
N GLU A 68 8.32 2.04 9.25
CA GLU A 68 8.10 2.94 8.13
C GLU A 68 6.62 3.05 7.80
N THR A 69 6.26 4.10 7.07
CA THR A 69 4.89 4.28 6.56
C THR A 69 4.92 4.05 5.06
N LEU A 70 4.10 3.11 4.60
CA LEU A 70 3.95 2.86 3.17
C LEU A 70 2.81 3.71 2.64
N VAL A 71 3.06 4.44 1.56
CA VAL A 71 2.06 5.27 0.91
C VAL A 71 1.67 4.60 -0.39
N LEU A 72 0.38 4.38 -0.60
CA LEU A 72 -0.14 3.82 -1.84
C LEU A 72 -0.86 4.90 -2.62
N LEU A 73 -0.38 5.13 -3.84
CA LEU A 73 -0.89 6.18 -4.71
C LEU A 73 -1.62 5.55 -5.88
N PRO A 74 -2.91 5.89 -6.07
CA PRO A 74 -3.65 5.37 -7.22
C PRO A 74 -3.12 6.01 -8.50
N PRO A 75 -3.38 5.39 -9.66
CA PRO A 75 -2.98 5.98 -10.92
C PRO A 75 -3.72 7.30 -11.15
N VAL A 76 -3.06 8.24 -11.83
CA VAL A 76 -3.69 9.50 -12.21
C VAL A 76 -4.63 9.20 -13.35
N SER A 77 -5.92 9.46 -13.14
CA SER A 77 -6.92 9.20 -14.17
C SER A 77 -7.01 10.38 -15.13
N GLY A 78 -7.47 10.10 -16.30
CA GLY A 78 -7.76 11.10 -17.30
C GLY A 78 -6.52 11.76 -17.81
N GLY A 79 -5.50 11.15 -17.50
CA GLY A 79 -4.24 11.69 -17.97
C GLY A 79 -4.51 12.30 -19.26
#